data_d563dfb548b6afca4190dbb2546e3fc6
#
_entry.id   d563dfb548b6afca4190dbb2546e3fc6
#
_cell.length_a   1.000
_cell.length_b   1.000
_cell.length_c   1.000
_cell.angle_alpha   90.00
_cell.angle_beta   90.00
_cell.angle_gamma   90.00
#
_symmetry.space_group_name_H-M   'P 1'
#
loop_
_entity.id
_entity.type
_entity.pdbx_description
1 polymer ?
#
loop_
_entity_poly.entity_id
_entity_poly.type
_entity_poly.pdbx_seq_one_letter_code
_entity_poly.pdbx_strand_id
1 'polypeptide(L)'
;MSSEMTIMETTNNAKVLQDRGVKLYQQKEYEEARRTFQMAQELYQAEGQTDMVAEMQTNIGLVHRALGENQQALDVMSDALSTFQEIGDALRTAQVMGNLGGVYMELGDKEQAYQCYRQAADVFEELGEKKMLGDTLIAMGSLQVKDGKFWNGAATYEAGLEQLDHLSATQKVMKNLIGFRNRLTGGSSK
;
A
#
# COMPACT_ATOMS: atom_id res chain seq x y z
N MET A 1 -0.43 -23.39 -36.78
CA MET A 1 -1.56 -23.47 -35.82
C MET A 1 -1.11 -23.71 -34.37
N SER A 2 0.00 -24.41 -34.10
CA SER A 2 0.43 -24.71 -32.71
C SER A 2 1.04 -23.52 -31.99
N SER A 3 1.81 -22.65 -32.65
CA SER A 3 2.54 -21.53 -32.01
C SER A 3 1.64 -20.34 -31.70
N GLU A 4 0.64 -20.05 -32.52
CA GLU A 4 -0.33 -18.97 -32.27
C GLU A 4 -1.29 -19.35 -31.14
N MET A 5 -1.72 -20.60 -31.05
CA MET A 5 -2.52 -21.10 -29.94
C MET A 5 -1.75 -21.03 -28.60
N THR A 6 -0.46 -21.39 -28.61
CA THR A 6 0.39 -21.31 -27.41
C THR A 6 0.62 -19.85 -26.97
N ILE A 7 0.75 -18.92 -27.91
CA ILE A 7 0.89 -17.47 -27.60
C ILE A 7 -0.42 -16.91 -27.06
N MET A 8 -1.57 -17.29 -27.60
CA MET A 8 -2.90 -16.90 -27.07
C MET A 8 -3.16 -17.51 -25.68
N GLU A 9 -2.79 -18.75 -25.44
CA GLU A 9 -2.92 -19.38 -24.10
C GLU A 9 -2.01 -18.72 -23.06
N THR A 10 -0.79 -18.32 -23.42
CA THR A 10 0.12 -17.61 -22.51
C THR A 10 -0.30 -16.16 -22.26
N THR A 11 -0.94 -15.49 -23.20
CA THR A 11 -1.44 -14.12 -23.00
C THR A 11 -2.74 -14.05 -22.21
N ASN A 12 -3.46 -15.16 -22.07
CA ASN A 12 -4.76 -15.24 -21.38
C ASN A 12 -4.67 -15.90 -19.98
N ASN A 13 -3.48 -16.07 -19.43
CA ASN A 13 -3.30 -16.57 -18.08
C ASN A 13 -3.42 -15.40 -17.09
N ALA A 14 -4.27 -15.55 -16.08
CA ALA A 14 -4.53 -14.51 -15.09
C ALA A 14 -3.25 -13.96 -14.44
N LYS A 15 -2.31 -14.86 -14.10
CA LYS A 15 -1.03 -14.47 -13.50
C LYS A 15 -0.14 -13.65 -14.45
N VAL A 16 -0.12 -13.99 -15.72
CA VAL A 16 0.63 -13.22 -16.74
C VAL A 16 0.05 -11.81 -16.89
N LEU A 17 -1.27 -11.67 -16.88
CA LEU A 17 -1.92 -10.37 -16.92
C LEU A 17 -1.67 -9.58 -15.64
N GLN A 18 -1.72 -10.20 -14.47
CA GLN A 18 -1.36 -9.57 -13.20
C GLN A 18 0.06 -9.00 -13.24
N ASP A 19 1.04 -9.80 -13.64
CA ASP A 19 2.45 -9.37 -13.71
C ASP A 19 2.65 -8.25 -14.75
N ARG A 20 1.93 -8.30 -15.87
CA ARG A 20 1.91 -7.24 -16.86
C ARG A 20 1.29 -5.95 -16.29
N GLY A 21 0.17 -6.05 -15.59
CA GLY A 21 -0.48 -4.91 -14.93
C GLY A 21 0.45 -4.20 -13.94
N VAL A 22 1.17 -4.98 -13.10
CA VAL A 22 2.18 -4.45 -12.18
C VAL A 22 3.28 -3.68 -12.93
N LYS A 23 3.78 -4.24 -14.04
CA LYS A 23 4.80 -3.59 -14.85
C LYS A 23 4.32 -2.28 -15.46
N LEU A 24 3.10 -2.26 -16.00
CA LEU A 24 2.47 -1.05 -16.55
C LEU A 24 2.28 0.01 -15.47
N TYR A 25 1.83 -0.37 -14.28
CA TYR A 25 1.71 0.52 -13.13
C TYR A 25 3.05 1.17 -12.76
N GLN A 26 4.13 0.38 -12.72
CA GLN A 26 5.49 0.89 -12.46
C GLN A 26 5.98 1.85 -13.56
N GLN A 27 5.55 1.65 -14.80
CA GLN A 27 5.81 2.51 -15.96
C GLN A 27 4.91 3.75 -15.98
N LYS A 28 3.97 3.87 -15.03
CA LYS A 28 2.95 4.93 -14.93
C LYS A 28 1.92 4.92 -16.09
N GLU A 29 1.80 3.81 -16.76
CA GLU A 29 0.79 3.57 -17.80
C GLU A 29 -0.53 3.12 -17.13
N TYR A 30 -1.10 4.02 -16.34
CA TYR A 30 -2.15 3.70 -15.36
C TYR A 30 -3.43 3.17 -16.01
N GLU A 31 -3.88 3.78 -17.12
CA GLU A 31 -5.10 3.33 -17.80
C GLU A 31 -4.94 1.91 -18.38
N GLU A 32 -3.77 1.61 -18.90
CA GLU A 32 -3.48 0.28 -19.45
C GLU A 32 -3.27 -0.74 -18.34
N ALA A 33 -2.65 -0.35 -17.22
CA ALA A 33 -2.56 -1.16 -16.02
C ALA A 33 -3.95 -1.54 -15.49
N ARG A 34 -4.87 -0.58 -15.39
CA ARG A 34 -6.25 -0.80 -14.95
C ARG A 34 -6.96 -1.86 -15.81
N ARG A 35 -6.94 -1.67 -17.14
CA ARG A 35 -7.55 -2.63 -18.06
C ARG A 35 -6.94 -4.03 -17.92
N THR A 36 -5.62 -4.08 -17.77
CA THR A 36 -4.90 -5.35 -17.64
C THR A 36 -5.24 -6.06 -16.32
N PHE A 37 -5.35 -5.33 -15.21
CA PHE A 37 -5.81 -5.89 -13.94
C PHE A 37 -7.27 -6.34 -13.97
N GLN A 38 -8.16 -5.62 -14.67
CA GLN A 38 -9.54 -6.02 -14.87
C GLN A 38 -9.65 -7.35 -15.65
N MET A 39 -8.86 -7.51 -16.71
CA MET A 39 -8.79 -8.78 -17.45
C MET A 39 -8.26 -9.93 -16.56
N ALA A 40 -7.25 -9.68 -15.72
CA ALA A 40 -6.77 -10.67 -14.77
C ALA A 40 -7.85 -11.03 -13.74
N GLN A 41 -8.58 -10.04 -13.23
CA GLN A 41 -9.67 -10.22 -12.28
C GLN A 41 -10.78 -11.11 -12.85
N GLU A 42 -11.20 -10.87 -14.09
CA GLU A 42 -12.22 -11.69 -14.77
C GLU A 42 -11.79 -13.16 -14.88
N LEU A 43 -10.52 -13.41 -15.19
CA LEU A 43 -10.00 -14.78 -15.26
C LEU A 43 -9.96 -15.45 -13.89
N TYR A 44 -9.44 -14.75 -12.85
CA TYR A 44 -9.44 -15.26 -11.48
C TYR A 44 -10.86 -15.53 -10.97
N GLN A 45 -11.81 -14.69 -11.35
CA GLN A 45 -13.21 -14.90 -11.00
C GLN A 45 -13.79 -16.15 -11.70
N ALA A 46 -13.47 -16.37 -12.96
CA ALA A 46 -13.88 -17.57 -13.69
C ALA A 46 -13.25 -18.85 -13.11
N GLU A 47 -12.05 -18.74 -12.52
CA GLU A 47 -11.34 -19.83 -11.84
C GLU A 47 -11.80 -20.03 -10.37
N GLY A 48 -12.68 -19.17 -9.85
CA GLY A 48 -13.15 -19.21 -8.45
C GLY A 48 -12.09 -18.81 -7.42
N GLN A 49 -11.05 -18.10 -7.83
CA GLN A 49 -9.95 -17.66 -6.96
C GLN A 49 -10.29 -16.30 -6.30
N THR A 50 -11.16 -16.34 -5.28
CA THR A 50 -11.71 -15.15 -4.63
C THR A 50 -10.63 -14.25 -4.01
N ASP A 51 -9.59 -14.83 -3.45
CA ASP A 51 -8.46 -14.09 -2.88
C ASP A 51 -7.66 -13.34 -3.95
N MET A 52 -7.48 -13.93 -5.14
CA MET A 52 -6.81 -13.28 -6.27
C MET A 52 -7.68 -12.19 -6.90
N VAL A 53 -9.01 -12.36 -6.90
CA VAL A 53 -9.95 -11.29 -7.29
C VAL A 53 -9.77 -10.08 -6.39
N ALA A 54 -9.74 -10.25 -5.06
CA ALA A 54 -9.53 -9.17 -4.10
C ALA A 54 -8.13 -8.52 -4.25
N GLU A 55 -7.10 -9.31 -4.61
CA GLU A 55 -5.78 -8.75 -4.93
C GLU A 55 -5.83 -7.87 -6.19
N MET A 56 -6.55 -8.27 -7.23
CA MET A 56 -6.74 -7.42 -8.41
C MET A 56 -7.55 -6.16 -8.08
N GLN A 57 -8.59 -6.25 -7.26
CA GLN A 57 -9.33 -5.08 -6.76
C GLN A 57 -8.41 -4.10 -6.02
N THR A 58 -7.50 -4.60 -5.18
CA THR A 58 -6.50 -3.76 -4.50
C THR A 58 -5.60 -3.04 -5.52
N ASN A 59 -5.11 -3.75 -6.53
CA ASN A 59 -4.27 -3.18 -7.58
C ASN A 59 -5.01 -2.14 -8.43
N ILE A 60 -6.28 -2.41 -8.77
CA ILE A 60 -7.16 -1.45 -9.46
C ILE A 60 -7.37 -0.21 -8.60
N GLY A 61 -7.57 -0.37 -7.29
CA GLY A 61 -7.67 0.74 -6.36
C GLY A 61 -6.39 1.60 -6.29
N LEU A 62 -5.22 0.98 -6.33
CA LEU A 62 -3.93 1.71 -6.42
C LEU A 62 -3.84 2.51 -7.73
N VAL A 63 -4.35 1.97 -8.84
CA VAL A 63 -4.40 2.69 -10.11
C VAL A 63 -5.37 3.88 -10.02
N HIS A 64 -6.59 3.69 -9.50
CA HIS A 64 -7.55 4.78 -9.30
C HIS A 64 -6.93 5.91 -8.45
N ARG A 65 -6.27 5.55 -7.34
CA ARG A 65 -5.57 6.50 -6.50
C ARG A 65 -4.48 7.26 -7.27
N ALA A 66 -3.68 6.58 -8.09
CA ALA A 66 -2.64 7.21 -8.90
C ALA A 66 -3.19 8.17 -9.96
N LEU A 67 -4.43 7.94 -10.42
CA LEU A 67 -5.17 8.82 -11.33
C LEU A 67 -5.90 9.97 -10.58
N GLY A 68 -5.89 10.00 -9.25
CA GLY A 68 -6.64 10.97 -8.44
C GLY A 68 -8.12 10.65 -8.29
N GLU A 69 -8.55 9.47 -8.70
CA GLU A 69 -9.92 8.96 -8.61
C GLU A 69 -10.16 8.32 -7.22
N ASN A 70 -9.98 9.15 -6.16
CA ASN A 70 -9.85 8.65 -4.79
C ASN A 70 -11.13 7.98 -4.26
N GLN A 71 -12.33 8.40 -4.71
CA GLN A 71 -13.57 7.73 -4.30
C GLN A 71 -13.66 6.32 -4.90
N GLN A 72 -13.33 6.15 -6.18
CA GLN A 72 -13.31 4.84 -6.82
C GLN A 72 -12.25 3.92 -6.18
N ALA A 73 -11.10 4.49 -5.80
CA ALA A 73 -10.08 3.76 -5.05
C ALA A 73 -10.61 3.26 -3.69
N LEU A 74 -11.34 4.12 -2.96
CA LEU A 74 -11.95 3.78 -1.68
C LEU A 74 -12.97 2.64 -1.85
N ASP A 75 -13.86 2.75 -2.82
CA ASP A 75 -14.93 1.79 -3.05
C ASP A 75 -14.36 0.39 -3.37
N VAL A 76 -13.48 0.30 -4.36
CA VAL A 76 -12.92 -0.99 -4.79
C VAL A 76 -11.99 -1.63 -3.75
N MET A 77 -11.22 -0.82 -3.00
CA MET A 77 -10.36 -1.35 -1.93
C MET A 77 -11.17 -1.79 -0.71
N SER A 78 -12.33 -1.17 -0.44
CA SER A 78 -13.22 -1.60 0.65
C SER A 78 -13.81 -2.98 0.37
N ASP A 79 -14.16 -3.29 -0.88
CA ASP A 79 -14.58 -4.62 -1.28
C ASP A 79 -13.48 -5.66 -1.09
N ALA A 80 -12.25 -5.32 -1.51
CA ALA A 80 -11.08 -6.19 -1.31
C ALA A 80 -10.79 -6.42 0.19
N LEU A 81 -10.90 -5.38 1.01
CA LEU A 81 -10.72 -5.46 2.46
C LEU A 81 -11.71 -6.46 3.08
N SER A 82 -13.00 -6.35 2.73
CA SER A 82 -14.04 -7.26 3.21
C SER A 82 -13.70 -8.70 2.87
N THR A 83 -13.29 -8.95 1.63
CA THR A 83 -12.92 -10.29 1.17
C THR A 83 -11.73 -10.86 1.97
N PHE A 84 -10.66 -10.08 2.17
CA PHE A 84 -9.50 -10.57 2.94
C PHE A 84 -9.83 -10.80 4.41
N GLN A 85 -10.73 -10.01 5.00
CA GLN A 85 -11.23 -10.24 6.36
C GLN A 85 -12.05 -11.53 6.45
N GLU A 86 -12.94 -11.78 5.50
CA GLU A 86 -13.78 -12.99 5.45
C GLU A 86 -12.96 -14.28 5.32
N ILE A 87 -11.90 -14.27 4.52
CA ILE A 87 -11.00 -15.43 4.37
C ILE A 87 -9.94 -15.52 5.47
N GLY A 88 -9.85 -14.54 6.37
CA GLY A 88 -8.90 -14.51 7.50
C GLY A 88 -7.46 -14.23 7.11
N ASP A 89 -7.20 -13.58 5.96
CA ASP A 89 -5.85 -13.19 5.54
C ASP A 89 -5.41 -11.89 6.22
N ALA A 90 -4.82 -12.02 7.39
CA ALA A 90 -4.39 -10.89 8.20
C ALA A 90 -3.36 -10.00 7.47
N LEU A 91 -2.42 -10.60 6.72
CA LEU A 91 -1.38 -9.85 6.03
C LEU A 91 -1.97 -8.97 4.92
N ARG A 92 -2.76 -9.58 4.02
CA ARG A 92 -3.37 -8.81 2.92
C ARG A 92 -4.42 -7.82 3.43
N THR A 93 -5.14 -8.14 4.51
CA THR A 93 -6.02 -7.19 5.22
C THR A 93 -5.25 -5.94 5.64
N ALA A 94 -4.12 -6.09 6.33
CA ALA A 94 -3.29 -4.97 6.76
C ALA A 94 -2.69 -4.17 5.59
N GLN A 95 -2.31 -4.84 4.51
CA GLN A 95 -1.83 -4.18 3.29
C GLN A 95 -2.90 -3.27 2.67
N VAL A 96 -4.13 -3.76 2.56
CA VAL A 96 -5.25 -2.95 2.05
C VAL A 96 -5.57 -1.80 3.00
N MET A 97 -5.56 -2.03 4.33
CA MET A 97 -5.74 -0.95 5.31
C MET A 97 -4.68 0.14 5.16
N GLY A 98 -3.40 -0.22 4.99
CA GLY A 98 -2.33 0.74 4.72
C GLY A 98 -2.57 1.57 3.46
N ASN A 99 -3.05 0.94 2.39
CA ASN A 99 -3.40 1.62 1.14
C ASN A 99 -4.60 2.55 1.31
N LEU A 100 -5.66 2.10 2.01
CA LEU A 100 -6.84 2.92 2.35
C LEU A 100 -6.47 4.13 3.21
N GLY A 101 -5.52 3.99 4.14
CA GLY A 101 -4.97 5.13 4.88
C GLY A 101 -4.45 6.22 3.95
N GLY A 102 -3.76 5.85 2.86
CA GLY A 102 -3.33 6.78 1.82
C GLY A 102 -4.49 7.41 1.06
N VAL A 103 -5.52 6.64 0.72
CA VAL A 103 -6.72 7.14 0.03
C VAL A 103 -7.47 8.13 0.91
N TYR A 104 -7.73 7.81 2.18
CA TYR A 104 -8.39 8.72 3.13
C TYR A 104 -7.59 10.01 3.34
N MET A 105 -6.26 9.93 3.37
CA MET A 105 -5.42 11.12 3.46
C MET A 105 -5.61 12.05 2.25
N GLU A 106 -5.75 11.51 1.05
CA GLU A 106 -5.98 12.27 -0.19
C GLU A 106 -7.41 12.82 -0.27
N LEU A 107 -8.38 12.11 0.30
CA LEU A 107 -9.76 12.60 0.49
C LEU A 107 -9.88 13.66 1.59
N GLY A 108 -8.82 13.87 2.40
CA GLY A 108 -8.80 14.84 3.50
C GLY A 108 -9.36 14.29 4.82
N ASP A 109 -9.78 13.03 4.87
CA ASP A 109 -10.22 12.38 6.10
C ASP A 109 -9.03 11.84 6.91
N LYS A 110 -8.42 12.75 7.66
CA LYS A 110 -7.23 12.44 8.46
C LYS A 110 -7.51 11.44 9.57
N GLU A 111 -8.72 11.43 10.11
CA GLU A 111 -9.09 10.52 11.20
C GLU A 111 -9.13 9.07 10.70
N GLN A 112 -9.84 8.82 9.61
CA GLN A 112 -9.88 7.50 8.98
C GLN A 112 -8.50 7.06 8.48
N ALA A 113 -7.72 7.98 7.90
CA ALA A 113 -6.35 7.70 7.48
C ALA A 113 -5.49 7.22 8.65
N TYR A 114 -5.57 7.91 9.80
CA TYR A 114 -4.81 7.54 10.99
C TYR A 114 -5.24 6.18 11.56
N GLN A 115 -6.53 5.93 11.62
CA GLN A 115 -7.06 4.64 12.09
C GLN A 115 -6.62 3.48 11.20
N CYS A 116 -6.70 3.64 9.88
CA CYS A 116 -6.25 2.64 8.91
C CYS A 116 -4.73 2.35 9.05
N TYR A 117 -3.90 3.38 9.12
CA TYR A 117 -2.46 3.19 9.30
C TYR A 117 -2.11 2.52 10.62
N ARG A 118 -2.80 2.88 11.71
CA ARG A 118 -2.56 2.30 13.03
C ARG A 118 -2.90 0.81 13.03
N GLN A 119 -4.08 0.43 12.55
CA GLN A 119 -4.49 -0.97 12.47
C GLN A 119 -3.54 -1.80 11.58
N ALA A 120 -3.11 -1.24 10.45
CA ALA A 120 -2.13 -1.90 9.59
C ALA A 120 -0.78 -2.09 10.30
N ALA A 121 -0.30 -1.05 11.01
CA ALA A 121 0.96 -1.11 11.75
C ALA A 121 0.91 -2.16 12.88
N ASP A 122 -0.17 -2.21 13.65
CA ASP A 122 -0.36 -3.19 14.73
C ASP A 122 -0.24 -4.63 14.17
N VAL A 123 -0.90 -4.93 13.05
CA VAL A 123 -0.84 -6.26 12.39
C VAL A 123 0.56 -6.53 11.81
N PHE A 124 1.19 -5.56 11.16
CA PHE A 124 2.54 -5.78 10.62
C PHE A 124 3.58 -6.01 11.73
N GLU A 125 3.42 -5.37 12.89
CA GLU A 125 4.25 -5.62 14.06
C GLU A 125 4.07 -7.05 14.58
N GLU A 126 2.81 -7.49 14.75
CA GLU A 126 2.49 -8.86 15.20
C GLU A 126 3.02 -9.94 14.24
N LEU A 127 2.97 -9.68 12.92
CA LEU A 127 3.46 -10.61 11.90
C LEU A 127 4.99 -10.51 11.66
N GLY A 128 5.66 -9.52 12.25
CA GLY A 128 7.09 -9.29 12.04
C GLY A 128 7.45 -8.72 10.66
N GLU A 129 6.49 -8.11 9.97
CA GLU A 129 6.63 -7.53 8.63
C GLU A 129 7.30 -6.14 8.69
N LYS A 130 8.57 -6.11 9.06
CA LYS A 130 9.36 -4.89 9.37
C LYS A 130 9.27 -3.83 8.28
N LYS A 131 9.42 -4.21 7.02
CA LYS A 131 9.39 -3.23 5.92
C LYS A 131 8.03 -2.55 5.82
N MET A 132 6.94 -3.33 5.89
CA MET A 132 5.57 -2.80 5.81
C MET A 132 5.23 -1.96 7.02
N LEU A 133 5.64 -2.38 8.22
CA LEU A 133 5.55 -1.60 9.45
C LEU A 133 6.28 -0.26 9.30
N GLY A 134 7.53 -0.29 8.83
CA GLY A 134 8.35 0.91 8.63
C GLY A 134 7.69 1.90 7.66
N ASP A 135 7.27 1.43 6.49
CA ASP A 135 6.60 2.27 5.49
C ASP A 135 5.29 2.86 6.03
N THR A 136 4.52 2.09 6.80
CA THR A 136 3.25 2.52 7.42
C THR A 136 3.48 3.56 8.51
N LEU A 137 4.46 3.36 9.40
CA LEU A 137 4.82 4.34 10.44
C LEU A 137 5.34 5.65 9.83
N ILE A 138 6.09 5.61 8.73
CA ILE A 138 6.53 6.79 7.99
C ILE A 138 5.33 7.58 7.44
N ALA A 139 4.35 6.88 6.86
CA ALA A 139 3.13 7.51 6.36
C ALA A 139 2.32 8.14 7.50
N MET A 140 2.13 7.41 8.60
CA MET A 140 1.43 7.89 9.81
C MET A 140 2.13 9.10 10.45
N GLY A 141 3.45 9.06 10.59
CA GLY A 141 4.24 10.17 11.10
C GLY A 141 4.14 11.42 10.21
N SER A 142 4.16 11.21 8.88
CA SER A 142 3.96 12.30 7.92
C SER A 142 2.56 12.93 8.03
N LEU A 143 1.53 12.13 8.25
CA LEU A 143 0.17 12.60 8.51
C LEU A 143 0.09 13.42 9.79
N GLN A 144 0.70 12.94 10.88
CA GLN A 144 0.75 13.65 12.17
C GLN A 144 1.44 15.02 12.03
N VAL A 145 2.55 15.12 11.27
CA VAL A 145 3.23 16.38 10.99
C VAL A 145 2.31 17.33 10.22
N LYS A 146 1.61 16.86 9.18
CA LYS A 146 0.63 17.65 8.42
C LYS A 146 -0.56 18.12 9.28
N ASP A 147 -0.85 17.38 10.36
CA ASP A 147 -1.89 17.73 11.34
C ASP A 147 -1.38 18.63 12.47
N GLY A 148 -0.16 19.17 12.36
CA GLY A 148 0.44 20.06 13.36
C GLY A 148 1.02 19.35 14.59
N LYS A 149 0.95 18.03 14.65
CA LYS A 149 1.51 17.21 15.74
C LYS A 149 3.00 16.90 15.48
N PHE A 150 3.81 17.95 15.31
CA PHE A 150 5.20 17.84 14.83
C PHE A 150 6.08 16.90 15.62
N TRP A 151 6.00 16.93 16.94
CA TRP A 151 6.86 16.11 17.81
C TRP A 151 6.49 14.63 17.75
N ASN A 152 5.20 14.35 17.84
CA ASN A 152 4.70 12.97 17.73
C ASN A 152 4.97 12.42 16.33
N GLY A 153 4.70 13.21 15.29
CA GLY A 153 4.94 12.82 13.91
C GLY A 153 6.39 12.53 13.61
N ALA A 154 7.32 13.33 14.15
CA ALA A 154 8.74 13.08 14.00
C ALA A 154 9.18 11.81 14.73
N ALA A 155 8.67 11.54 15.93
CA ALA A 155 8.97 10.30 16.67
C ALA A 155 8.42 9.06 15.95
N THR A 156 7.17 9.12 15.47
CA THR A 156 6.57 8.03 14.69
C THR A 156 7.33 7.78 13.38
N TYR A 157 7.73 8.84 12.70
CA TYR A 157 8.53 8.74 11.47
C TYR A 157 9.90 8.08 11.75
N GLU A 158 10.57 8.48 12.84
CA GLU A 158 11.86 7.91 13.27
C GLU A 158 11.72 6.41 13.56
N ALA A 159 10.70 6.03 14.33
CA ALA A 159 10.40 4.61 14.60
C ALA A 159 10.20 3.81 13.30
N GLY A 160 9.55 4.40 12.29
CA GLY A 160 9.41 3.79 10.97
C GLY A 160 10.74 3.61 10.26
N LEU A 161 11.65 4.59 10.33
CA LEU A 161 12.99 4.48 9.72
C LEU A 161 13.85 3.39 10.37
N GLU A 162 13.63 3.10 11.65
CA GLU A 162 14.35 2.05 12.39
C GLU A 162 13.95 0.64 11.94
N GLN A 163 12.75 0.47 11.38
CA GLN A 163 12.30 -0.81 10.84
C GLN A 163 12.91 -1.15 9.47
N LEU A 164 13.51 -0.17 8.78
CA LEU A 164 13.99 -0.35 7.40
C LEU A 164 15.49 -0.69 7.37
N ASP A 165 15.84 -1.78 6.69
CA ASP A 165 17.25 -2.18 6.48
C ASP A 165 18.00 -1.20 5.57
N HIS A 166 17.30 -0.61 4.59
CA HIS A 166 17.87 0.32 3.62
C HIS A 166 17.02 1.59 3.52
N LEU A 167 17.68 2.74 3.74
CA LEU A 167 17.05 4.04 3.64
C LEU A 167 17.35 4.69 2.28
N SER A 168 16.32 5.27 1.66
CA SER A 168 16.47 6.16 0.50
C SER A 168 17.25 7.43 0.85
N ALA A 169 17.71 8.17 -0.16
CA ALA A 169 18.43 9.43 0.07
C ALA A 169 17.60 10.43 0.90
N THR A 170 16.31 10.57 0.59
CA THR A 170 15.41 11.45 1.34
C THR A 170 15.23 11.00 2.80
N GLN A 171 15.06 9.69 3.04
CA GLN A 171 14.94 9.13 4.40
C GLN A 171 16.21 9.33 5.21
N LYS A 172 17.40 9.20 4.62
CA LYS A 172 18.67 9.51 5.27
C LYS A 172 18.77 10.97 5.71
N VAL A 173 18.34 11.91 4.84
CA VAL A 173 18.29 13.33 5.19
C VAL A 173 17.32 13.58 6.36
N MET A 174 16.11 13.00 6.31
CA MET A 174 15.14 13.12 7.40
C MET A 174 15.66 12.55 8.72
N LYS A 175 16.29 11.37 8.68
CA LYS A 175 16.93 10.76 9.87
C LYS A 175 17.96 11.70 10.49
N ASN A 176 18.81 12.32 9.67
CA ASN A 176 19.82 13.25 10.15
C ASN A 176 19.20 14.52 10.75
N LEU A 177 18.13 15.07 10.15
CA LEU A 177 17.41 16.23 10.68
C LEU A 177 16.75 15.93 12.03
N ILE A 178 16.11 14.77 12.16
CA ILE A 178 15.50 14.32 13.42
C ILE A 178 16.59 14.12 14.48
N GLY A 179 17.70 13.48 14.15
CA GLY A 179 18.84 13.28 15.05
C GLY A 179 19.48 14.60 15.51
N PHE A 180 19.58 15.60 14.63
CA PHE A 180 20.03 16.94 15.00
C PHE A 180 19.06 17.62 15.99
N ARG A 181 17.75 17.54 15.72
CA ARG A 181 16.72 18.01 16.66
C ARG A 181 16.87 17.40 18.04
N ASN A 182 17.00 16.07 18.12
CA ASN A 182 17.12 15.33 19.39
C ASN A 182 18.33 15.81 20.22
N ARG A 183 19.45 16.14 19.55
CA ARG A 183 20.63 16.72 20.23
C ARG A 183 20.38 18.14 20.77
N LEU A 184 19.63 18.98 20.04
CA LEU A 184 19.33 20.34 20.47
C LEU A 184 18.33 20.39 21.63
N THR A 185 17.39 19.45 21.69
CA THR A 185 16.33 19.40 22.71
C THR A 185 16.72 18.57 23.94
N GLY A 186 17.96 18.06 24.02
CA GLY A 186 18.44 17.26 25.15
C GLY A 186 17.78 15.86 25.23
N GLY A 187 17.17 15.41 24.17
CA GLY A 187 16.62 14.05 24.04
C GLY A 187 17.76 13.03 23.95
N SER A 188 18.20 12.56 25.09
CA SER A 188 19.14 11.44 25.20
C SER A 188 18.40 10.17 24.78
N SER A 189 18.73 9.59 23.64
CA SER A 189 18.40 8.20 23.37
C SER A 189 19.09 7.32 24.42
N LYS A 190 18.30 6.73 25.31
CA LYS A 190 18.71 5.55 26.08
C LYS A 190 18.23 4.31 25.36
#